data_361052c7c52cc94285a07faee72ac04c
#
_entry.id   361052c7c52cc94285a07faee72ac04c
#
_cell.length_a   1.000
_cell.length_b   1.000
_cell.length_c   1.000
_cell.angle_alpha   90.00
_cell.angle_beta   90.00
_cell.angle_gamma   90.00
#
_symmetry.space_group_name_H-M   'P 1'
#
loop_
_entity.id
_entity.type
_entity.pdbx_description
1 polymer ?
#
loop_
_entity_poly.entity_id
_entity_poly.type
_entity_poly.pdbx_seq_one_letter_code
_entity_poly.pdbx_strand_id
1 'polypeptide(L)'
;MSSQAKHPRVLVVTPEVTFVPHGMGPGARSISARAGGLGDICTAQIHALFEAGFDVHLAMPNYRNVFKINAHRMPGVDLHSRMRELPESRIHLAQDRSFYYHPKLFLPTDWDTIRIALAFQREVINLIIPEVQPDLIHCYDWMTGLIPAMARRMGIPSVFSVYRLDSPQLLLSTIEERGIDAAAFWQHCYYSRMPVNYEETRTTNPVDMLTTGVFAAHLATAFSQTFLNTLMDGQDRGAPPMLKAELFNKLHAGTLSAIAPAPDPSFNPATDRALIRAYGPDFHAVVKPYNKLYLQESMHLPMDSTVPVCFWPTRLDGARPGW
;
A
#
# COMPACT_ATOMS: atom_id res chain seq x y z
N MET A 1 33.58 14.00 19.10
CA MET A 1 32.12 13.73 19.07
C MET A 1 31.79 13.39 17.63
N SER A 2 31.62 12.11 17.32
CA SER A 2 31.23 11.67 15.96
C SER A 2 29.76 12.08 15.77
N SER A 3 29.51 12.93 14.80
CA SER A 3 28.17 13.22 14.29
C SER A 3 27.61 11.89 13.76
N GLN A 4 26.75 11.23 14.52
CA GLN A 4 25.92 10.15 13.96
C GLN A 4 25.17 10.75 12.77
N ALA A 5 25.43 10.24 11.57
CA ALA A 5 24.70 10.64 10.39
C ALA A 5 23.20 10.41 10.68
N LYS A 6 22.43 11.48 10.69
CA LYS A 6 20.99 11.42 10.90
C LYS A 6 20.40 10.59 9.76
N HIS A 7 19.74 9.48 10.06
CA HIS A 7 19.07 8.69 9.04
C HIS A 7 18.03 9.57 8.33
N PRO A 8 17.86 9.42 7.01
CA PRO A 8 16.90 10.21 6.25
C PRO A 8 15.47 9.97 6.76
N ARG A 9 14.68 11.02 6.74
CA ARG A 9 13.25 10.97 7.06
C ARG A 9 12.48 10.47 5.87
N VAL A 10 11.80 9.34 6.03
CA VAL A 10 11.03 8.67 4.98
C VAL A 10 9.54 8.80 5.29
N LEU A 11 8.79 9.45 4.40
CA LEU A 11 7.33 9.48 4.44
C LEU A 11 6.77 8.36 3.59
N VAL A 12 6.21 7.34 4.23
CA VAL A 12 5.47 6.25 3.58
C VAL A 12 4.02 6.68 3.41
N VAL A 13 3.53 6.73 2.18
CA VAL A 13 2.16 7.15 1.84
C VAL A 13 1.39 5.98 1.27
N THR A 14 0.39 5.48 1.99
CA THR A 14 -0.38 4.30 1.60
C THR A 14 -1.85 4.40 2.01
N PRO A 15 -2.79 3.87 1.20
CA PRO A 15 -4.20 3.84 1.59
C PRO A 15 -4.53 2.80 2.65
N GLU A 16 -3.66 1.82 2.90
CA GLU A 16 -3.93 0.73 3.82
C GLU A 16 -2.66 0.18 4.49
N VAL A 17 -2.82 -0.28 5.72
CA VAL A 17 -1.81 -1.05 6.48
C VAL A 17 -2.50 -2.12 7.30
N THR A 18 -1.87 -3.27 7.48
CA THR A 18 -2.40 -4.32 8.36
C THR A 18 -2.20 -3.95 9.82
N PHE A 19 -1.02 -3.47 10.18
CA PHE A 19 -0.68 -2.91 11.49
C PHE A 19 0.57 -2.04 11.40
N VAL A 20 0.86 -1.30 12.45
CA VAL A 20 1.98 -0.35 12.52
C VAL A 20 2.93 -0.72 13.66
N PRO A 21 4.26 -0.57 13.51
CA PRO A 21 5.22 -0.81 14.58
C PRO A 21 4.90 -0.03 15.86
N HIS A 22 4.97 -0.69 17.01
CA HIS A 22 4.60 -0.09 18.29
C HIS A 22 5.38 1.18 18.64
N GLY A 23 6.61 1.30 18.18
CA GLY A 23 7.47 2.46 18.45
C GLY A 23 7.14 3.71 17.63
N MET A 24 6.20 3.65 16.68
CA MET A 24 5.87 4.80 15.80
C MET A 24 4.96 5.85 16.44
N GLY A 25 4.54 5.67 17.69
CA GLY A 25 3.81 6.69 18.42
C GLY A 25 2.53 6.20 19.08
N PRO A 26 1.85 7.09 19.83
CA PRO A 26 0.61 6.78 20.52
C PRO A 26 -0.47 6.32 19.55
N GLY A 27 -1.17 5.25 19.90
CA GLY A 27 -2.23 4.70 19.08
C GLY A 27 -1.79 3.80 17.92
N ALA A 28 -0.48 3.58 17.69
CA ALA A 28 0.02 2.69 16.63
C ALA A 28 -0.67 1.31 16.63
N ARG A 29 -0.90 0.73 17.83
CA ARG A 29 -1.58 -0.55 18.00
C ARG A 29 -3.04 -0.57 17.58
N SER A 30 -3.71 0.57 17.56
CA SER A 30 -5.12 0.67 17.16
C SER A 30 -5.31 0.92 15.67
N ILE A 31 -4.22 1.14 14.93
CA ILE A 31 -4.27 1.43 13.51
C ILE A 31 -4.13 0.13 12.72
N SER A 32 -5.25 -0.32 12.20
CA SER A 32 -5.37 -1.45 11.31
C SER A 32 -6.47 -1.16 10.29
N ALA A 33 -6.09 -1.04 9.03
CA ALA A 33 -7.01 -0.82 7.93
C ALA A 33 -6.50 -1.61 6.72
N ARG A 34 -7.02 -2.81 6.53
CA ARG A 34 -6.61 -3.74 5.48
C ARG A 34 -7.77 -3.95 4.51
N ALA A 35 -7.55 -3.60 3.25
CA ALA A 35 -8.45 -3.94 2.14
C ALA A 35 -7.97 -5.19 1.39
N GLY A 36 -6.66 -5.38 1.29
CA GLY A 36 -6.04 -6.49 0.56
C GLY A 36 -4.60 -6.76 0.97
N GLY A 37 -3.85 -7.41 0.09
CA GLY A 37 -2.44 -7.76 0.31
C GLY A 37 -1.50 -6.54 0.30
N LEU A 38 -1.93 -5.39 -0.24
CA LEU A 38 -1.14 -4.17 -0.18
C LEU A 38 -0.86 -3.75 1.27
N GLY A 39 -1.86 -3.89 2.15
CA GLY A 39 -1.69 -3.59 3.58
C GLY A 39 -0.60 -4.42 4.24
N ASP A 40 -0.47 -5.69 3.87
CA ASP A 40 0.59 -6.58 4.39
C ASP A 40 1.97 -6.16 3.88
N ILE A 41 2.08 -5.79 2.60
CA ILE A 41 3.32 -5.32 1.98
C ILE A 41 3.79 -4.01 2.62
N CYS A 42 2.88 -3.03 2.75
CA CYS A 42 3.20 -1.75 3.38
C CYS A 42 3.63 -1.94 4.84
N THR A 43 2.93 -2.79 5.59
CA THR A 43 3.30 -3.14 6.96
C THR A 43 4.71 -3.72 7.04
N ALA A 44 5.03 -4.73 6.23
CA ALA A 44 6.35 -5.36 6.22
C ALA A 44 7.47 -4.37 5.92
N GLN A 45 7.24 -3.47 4.96
CA GLN A 45 8.23 -2.46 4.58
C GLN A 45 8.41 -1.37 5.66
N ILE A 46 7.31 -0.88 6.26
CA ILE A 46 7.38 0.08 7.36
C ILE A 46 8.17 -0.52 8.54
N HIS A 47 7.89 -1.79 8.90
CA HIS A 47 8.64 -2.50 9.93
C HIS A 47 10.13 -2.60 9.59
N ALA A 48 10.48 -3.05 8.40
CA ALA A 48 11.87 -3.21 7.99
C ALA A 48 12.65 -1.88 8.02
N LEU A 49 12.05 -0.80 7.53
CA LEU A 49 12.66 0.53 7.57
C LEU A 49 12.82 1.03 9.02
N PHE A 50 11.79 0.82 9.85
CA PHE A 50 11.81 1.22 11.25
C PHE A 50 12.87 0.46 12.05
N GLU A 51 12.97 -0.87 11.87
CA GLU A 51 14.00 -1.71 12.51
C GLU A 51 15.42 -1.38 12.01
N ALA A 52 15.54 -0.98 10.74
CA ALA A 52 16.82 -0.50 10.19
C ALA A 52 17.23 0.89 10.72
N GLY A 53 16.41 1.51 11.57
CA GLY A 53 16.72 2.77 12.25
C GLY A 53 16.38 4.04 11.44
N PHE A 54 15.66 3.91 10.31
CA PHE A 54 15.20 5.08 9.57
C PHE A 54 14.17 5.91 10.37
N ASP A 55 14.14 7.22 10.13
CA ASP A 55 13.10 8.10 10.65
C ASP A 55 11.84 7.97 9.77
N VAL A 56 11.05 6.92 10.06
CA VAL A 56 9.89 6.54 9.24
C VAL A 56 8.63 7.22 9.74
N HIS A 57 7.96 7.94 8.85
CA HIS A 57 6.65 8.54 9.02
C HIS A 57 5.63 7.85 8.13
N LEU A 58 4.43 7.61 8.63
CA LEU A 58 3.32 7.00 7.89
C LEU A 58 2.22 8.04 7.64
N ALA A 59 1.83 8.22 6.39
CA ALA A 59 0.61 8.93 6.01
C ALA A 59 -0.45 7.95 5.49
N MET A 60 -1.65 8.01 6.06
CA MET A 60 -2.79 7.21 5.61
C MET A 60 -4.13 7.90 5.90
N PRO A 61 -5.24 7.51 5.23
CA PRO A 61 -6.55 8.04 5.54
C PRO A 61 -7.00 7.69 6.96
N ASN A 62 -7.66 8.60 7.65
CA ASN A 62 -8.24 8.35 8.97
C ASN A 62 -9.54 7.56 8.87
N TYR A 63 -9.45 6.27 8.78
CA TYR A 63 -10.60 5.35 8.74
C TYR A 63 -11.18 5.09 10.14
N ARG A 64 -11.59 6.12 10.83
CA ARG A 64 -12.05 6.09 12.25
C ARG A 64 -12.86 4.88 12.63
N ASN A 65 -13.88 4.55 11.83
CA ASN A 65 -14.80 3.44 12.13
C ASN A 65 -14.12 2.08 11.91
N VAL A 66 -13.34 1.94 10.84
CA VAL A 66 -12.56 0.73 10.53
C VAL A 66 -11.56 0.44 11.65
N PHE A 67 -10.84 1.46 12.12
CA PHE A 67 -9.89 1.30 13.23
C PHE A 67 -10.59 0.81 14.50
N LYS A 68 -11.72 1.39 14.87
CA LYS A 68 -12.50 0.96 16.04
C LYS A 68 -12.94 -0.50 15.92
N ILE A 69 -13.49 -0.91 14.77
CA ILE A 69 -13.95 -2.27 14.53
C ILE A 69 -12.79 -3.27 14.62
N ASN A 70 -11.65 -2.92 14.02
CA ASN A 70 -10.48 -3.81 14.01
C ASN A 70 -9.82 -3.91 15.39
N ALA A 71 -9.77 -2.82 16.16
CA ALA A 71 -9.26 -2.84 17.53
C ALA A 71 -10.02 -3.84 18.43
N HIS A 72 -11.35 -3.96 18.26
CA HIS A 72 -12.15 -4.95 18.98
C HIS A 72 -11.93 -6.40 18.53
N ARG A 73 -11.35 -6.62 17.36
CA ARG A 73 -11.11 -7.97 16.80
C ARG A 73 -9.71 -8.51 17.08
N MET A 74 -8.81 -7.71 17.63
CA MET A 74 -7.46 -8.15 17.96
C MET A 74 -7.45 -8.86 19.32
N PRO A 75 -7.27 -10.20 19.39
CA PRO A 75 -7.20 -10.91 20.66
C PRO A 75 -5.96 -10.47 21.43
N GLY A 76 -6.14 -9.99 22.66
CA GLY A 76 -5.05 -9.73 23.60
C GLY A 76 -4.31 -8.41 23.43
N VAL A 77 -4.85 -7.47 22.64
CA VAL A 77 -4.36 -6.09 22.69
C VAL A 77 -4.96 -5.42 23.92
N ASP A 78 -4.19 -5.39 25.01
CA ASP A 78 -4.54 -4.60 26.17
C ASP A 78 -4.47 -3.10 25.80
N LEU A 79 -5.63 -2.51 25.56
CA LEU A 79 -5.78 -1.08 25.25
C LEU A 79 -5.26 -0.17 26.38
N HIS A 80 -4.97 -0.74 27.55
CA HIS A 80 -4.51 -0.02 28.73
C HIS A 80 -2.99 -0.13 28.94
N SER A 81 -2.26 -0.95 28.19
CA SER A 81 -0.81 -0.96 28.31
C SER A 81 -0.21 0.31 27.68
N ARG A 82 -0.05 1.34 28.51
CA ARG A 82 0.72 2.54 28.18
C ARG A 82 2.17 2.14 27.93
N MET A 83 2.49 1.89 26.69
CA MET A 83 3.90 1.80 26.29
C MET A 83 4.51 3.22 26.32
N ARG A 84 5.84 3.27 26.51
CA ARG A 84 6.61 4.50 26.36
C ARG A 84 6.27 5.09 25.00
N GLU A 85 5.43 6.13 25.01
CA GLU A 85 5.09 6.90 23.83
C GLU A 85 6.33 7.66 23.41
N LEU A 86 6.69 7.56 22.14
CA LEU A 86 7.60 8.55 21.57
C LEU A 86 6.95 9.93 21.76
N PRO A 87 7.72 10.96 22.13
CA PRO A 87 7.16 12.30 22.36
C PRO A 87 6.47 12.88 21.10
N GLU A 88 6.80 12.36 19.92
CA GLU A 88 6.24 12.80 18.65
C GLU A 88 5.62 11.63 17.90
N SER A 89 4.39 11.79 17.45
CA SER A 89 3.73 10.80 16.59
C SER A 89 4.38 10.78 15.21
N ARG A 90 4.75 9.60 14.73
CA ARG A 90 5.20 9.37 13.34
C ARG A 90 4.06 8.89 12.43
N ILE A 91 2.82 9.00 12.90
CA ILE A 91 1.63 8.57 12.18
C ILE A 91 0.77 9.79 11.89
N HIS A 92 0.60 10.07 10.61
CA HIS A 92 -0.14 11.23 10.10
C HIS A 92 -1.43 10.73 9.44
N LEU A 93 -2.55 10.96 10.11
CA LEU A 93 -3.86 10.55 9.63
C LEU A 93 -4.53 11.69 8.87
N ALA A 94 -4.62 11.56 7.56
CA ALA A 94 -5.35 12.49 6.71
C ALA A 94 -6.82 12.60 7.14
N GLN A 95 -7.37 13.82 7.16
CA GLN A 95 -8.69 14.09 7.72
C GLN A 95 -9.67 14.49 6.62
N ASP A 96 -10.63 13.61 6.33
CA ASP A 96 -11.76 13.94 5.46
C ASP A 96 -12.98 13.09 5.82
N ARG A 97 -14.18 13.63 5.62
CA ARG A 97 -15.44 12.92 5.91
C ARG A 97 -15.61 11.67 5.07
N SER A 98 -15.03 11.62 3.88
CA SER A 98 -15.05 10.45 3.00
C SER A 98 -14.37 9.21 3.59
N PHE A 99 -13.51 9.37 4.62
CA PHE A 99 -12.83 8.24 5.26
C PHE A 99 -13.57 7.66 6.46
N TYR A 100 -14.39 8.46 7.18
CA TYR A 100 -14.75 8.22 8.58
C TYR A 100 -15.73 7.08 8.82
N TYR A 101 -16.64 6.82 7.89
CA TYR A 101 -17.87 6.05 8.17
C TYR A 101 -17.92 4.66 7.50
N HIS A 102 -16.86 4.25 6.85
CA HIS A 102 -16.82 2.92 6.22
C HIS A 102 -16.90 1.81 7.29
N PRO A 103 -17.80 0.83 7.16
CA PRO A 103 -17.89 -0.28 8.12
C PRO A 103 -16.75 -1.29 7.94
N LYS A 104 -16.19 -1.36 6.74
CA LYS A 104 -14.99 -2.13 6.40
C LYS A 104 -14.26 -1.42 5.28
N LEU A 105 -12.96 -1.68 5.16
CA LEU A 105 -12.19 -1.16 4.05
C LEU A 105 -12.36 -2.08 2.84
N PHE A 106 -12.89 -1.51 1.78
CA PHE A 106 -12.95 -2.10 0.45
C PHE A 106 -12.73 -0.97 -0.56
N LEU A 107 -11.69 -1.11 -1.39
CA LEU A 107 -11.21 -0.05 -2.28
C LEU A 107 -11.22 -0.54 -3.74
N PRO A 108 -12.42 -0.76 -4.35
CA PRO A 108 -12.53 -1.03 -5.79
C PRO A 108 -12.14 0.22 -6.58
N THR A 109 -11.90 0.08 -7.88
CA THR A 109 -11.63 1.24 -8.74
C THR A 109 -12.96 1.84 -9.22
N ASP A 110 -13.67 2.49 -8.32
CA ASP A 110 -14.94 3.19 -8.56
C ASP A 110 -14.86 4.67 -8.15
N TRP A 111 -15.94 5.41 -8.42
CA TRP A 111 -15.98 6.85 -8.13
C TRP A 111 -15.89 7.19 -6.65
N ASP A 112 -16.43 6.37 -5.75
CA ASP A 112 -16.33 6.60 -4.32
C ASP A 112 -14.89 6.42 -3.83
N THR A 113 -14.19 5.41 -4.32
CA THR A 113 -12.77 5.22 -4.02
C THR A 113 -11.89 6.30 -4.65
N ILE A 114 -12.23 6.78 -5.87
CA ILE A 114 -11.55 7.92 -6.49
C ILE A 114 -11.67 9.17 -5.60
N ARG A 115 -12.86 9.45 -5.06
CA ARG A 115 -13.06 10.56 -4.12
C ARG A 115 -12.21 10.42 -2.86
N ILE A 116 -12.12 9.22 -2.30
CA ILE A 116 -11.24 8.91 -1.17
C ILE A 116 -9.78 9.18 -1.55
N ALA A 117 -9.34 8.69 -2.70
CA ALA A 117 -7.96 8.85 -3.17
C ALA A 117 -7.58 10.33 -3.38
N LEU A 118 -8.47 11.13 -3.98
CA LEU A 118 -8.22 12.56 -4.19
C LEU A 118 -8.20 13.33 -2.85
N ALA A 119 -9.16 13.05 -1.95
CA ALA A 119 -9.16 13.66 -0.63
C ALA A 119 -7.89 13.30 0.17
N PHE A 120 -7.44 12.05 0.08
CA PHE A 120 -6.22 11.60 0.73
C PHE A 120 -4.98 12.32 0.17
N GLN A 121 -4.82 12.35 -1.14
CA GLN A 121 -3.69 13.02 -1.78
C GLN A 121 -3.68 14.53 -1.50
N ARG A 122 -4.85 15.18 -1.47
CA ARG A 122 -4.98 16.58 -1.09
C ARG A 122 -4.40 16.84 0.30
N GLU A 123 -4.80 16.03 1.30
CA GLU A 123 -4.30 16.18 2.67
C GLU A 123 -2.79 15.91 2.77
N VAL A 124 -2.31 14.88 2.04
CA VAL A 124 -0.87 14.58 2.02
C VAL A 124 -0.08 15.74 1.41
N ILE A 125 -0.51 16.26 0.25
CA ILE A 125 0.18 17.32 -0.47
C ILE A 125 0.15 18.65 0.31
N ASN A 126 -1.04 19.03 0.80
CA ASN A 126 -1.24 20.36 1.35
C ASN A 126 -0.85 20.50 2.83
N LEU A 127 -0.87 19.38 3.59
CA LEU A 127 -0.66 19.42 5.04
C LEU A 127 0.48 18.49 5.49
N ILE A 128 0.44 17.20 5.14
CA ILE A 128 1.35 16.22 5.74
C ILE A 128 2.79 16.40 5.24
N ILE A 129 3.00 16.60 3.93
CA ILE A 129 4.35 16.84 3.39
C ILE A 129 4.98 18.12 3.99
N PRO A 130 4.28 19.27 4.04
CA PRO A 130 4.80 20.47 4.70
C PRO A 130 5.10 20.30 6.19
N GLU A 131 4.30 19.52 6.93
CA GLU A 131 4.50 19.23 8.35
C GLU A 131 5.70 18.32 8.58
N VAL A 132 5.76 17.20 7.84
CA VAL A 132 6.80 16.16 8.01
C VAL A 132 8.15 16.60 7.46
N GLN A 133 8.18 17.36 6.37
CA GLN A 133 9.39 17.75 5.65
C GLN A 133 10.29 16.53 5.35
N PRO A 134 9.81 15.54 4.58
CA PRO A 134 10.53 14.32 4.34
C PRO A 134 11.73 14.52 3.40
N ASP A 135 12.79 13.75 3.62
CA ASP A 135 13.92 13.64 2.70
C ASP A 135 13.60 12.71 1.51
N LEU A 136 12.63 11.79 1.71
CA LEU A 136 12.18 10.82 0.72
C LEU A 136 10.69 10.53 0.93
N ILE A 137 9.93 10.42 -0.17
CA ILE A 137 8.53 9.98 -0.14
C ILE A 137 8.42 8.63 -0.84
N HIS A 138 7.78 7.65 -0.17
CA HIS A 138 7.47 6.34 -0.76
C HIS A 138 5.96 6.17 -0.88
N CYS A 139 5.46 6.11 -2.11
CA CYS A 139 4.06 6.03 -2.47
C CYS A 139 3.67 4.64 -2.97
N TYR A 140 2.42 4.23 -2.73
CA TYR A 140 1.91 2.93 -3.11
C TYR A 140 0.62 3.03 -3.90
N ASP A 141 0.65 2.47 -5.10
CA ASP A 141 -0.51 2.27 -5.97
C ASP A 141 -1.20 3.57 -6.44
N TRP A 142 -2.17 3.46 -7.34
CA TRP A 142 -2.83 4.58 -8.02
C TRP A 142 -3.46 5.61 -7.06
N MET A 143 -3.89 5.19 -5.87
CA MET A 143 -4.48 6.10 -4.88
C MET A 143 -3.51 7.15 -4.33
N THR A 144 -2.22 7.02 -4.66
CA THR A 144 -1.16 7.98 -4.29
C THR A 144 -0.43 8.53 -5.51
N GLY A 145 -0.97 8.31 -6.72
CA GLY A 145 -0.28 8.52 -7.99
C GLY A 145 0.10 9.97 -8.32
N LEU A 146 -0.61 10.98 -7.78
CA LEU A 146 -0.28 12.40 -7.99
C LEU A 146 0.84 12.89 -7.06
N ILE A 147 1.10 12.20 -5.96
CA ILE A 147 2.06 12.65 -4.95
C ILE A 147 3.49 12.69 -5.51
N PRO A 148 3.98 11.70 -6.28
CA PRO A 148 5.29 11.79 -6.93
C PRO A 148 5.43 12.98 -7.88
N ALA A 149 4.35 13.37 -8.60
CA ALA A 149 4.37 14.54 -9.48
C ALA A 149 4.56 15.84 -8.68
N MET A 150 3.86 16.00 -7.56
CA MET A 150 4.06 17.12 -6.65
C MET A 150 5.42 17.07 -5.97
N ALA A 151 5.87 15.90 -5.50
CA ALA A 151 7.18 15.71 -4.88
C ALA A 151 8.31 16.17 -5.83
N ARG A 152 8.20 15.83 -7.12
CA ARG A 152 9.14 16.29 -8.16
C ARG A 152 9.14 17.82 -8.28
N ARG A 153 7.98 18.45 -8.25
CA ARG A 153 7.86 19.92 -8.25
C ARG A 153 8.50 20.55 -7.00
N MET A 154 8.43 19.87 -5.87
CA MET A 154 9.03 20.30 -4.59
C MET A 154 10.51 19.96 -4.45
N GLY A 155 11.10 19.21 -5.42
CA GLY A 155 12.48 18.74 -5.35
C GLY A 155 12.72 17.63 -4.33
N ILE A 156 11.66 16.90 -3.94
CA ILE A 156 11.75 15.79 -2.99
C ILE A 156 11.87 14.47 -3.76
N PRO A 157 12.91 13.65 -3.51
CA PRO A 157 13.02 12.31 -4.07
C PRO A 157 11.81 11.45 -3.75
N SER A 158 11.38 10.63 -4.71
CA SER A 158 10.23 9.74 -4.50
C SER A 158 10.44 8.35 -5.09
N VAL A 159 9.90 7.35 -4.38
CA VAL A 159 9.77 5.96 -4.79
C VAL A 159 8.29 5.66 -4.98
N PHE A 160 7.94 4.91 -6.01
CA PHE A 160 6.57 4.50 -6.28
C PHE A 160 6.47 2.99 -6.49
N SER A 161 5.66 2.32 -5.66
CA SER A 161 5.44 0.88 -5.72
C SER A 161 4.14 0.55 -6.45
N VAL A 162 4.26 -0.23 -7.52
CA VAL A 162 3.10 -0.74 -8.29
C VAL A 162 2.62 -2.04 -7.67
N TYR A 163 1.34 -2.08 -7.30
CA TYR A 163 0.69 -3.28 -6.74
C TYR A 163 -0.47 -3.75 -7.61
N ARG A 164 -1.43 -2.88 -7.93
CA ARG A 164 -2.54 -3.15 -8.85
C ARG A 164 -2.22 -2.58 -10.23
N LEU A 165 -2.91 -3.09 -11.24
CA LEU A 165 -2.79 -2.60 -12.62
C LEU A 165 -3.97 -1.71 -13.02
N ASP A 166 -5.03 -1.68 -12.21
CA ASP A 166 -6.17 -0.80 -12.43
C ASP A 166 -5.73 0.65 -12.19
N SER A 167 -6.10 1.52 -13.11
CA SER A 167 -5.79 2.95 -13.00
C SER A 167 -6.97 3.78 -13.50
N PRO A 168 -7.57 4.61 -12.65
CA PRO A 168 -8.55 5.59 -13.11
C PRO A 168 -7.85 6.70 -13.90
N GLN A 169 -8.58 7.21 -14.91
CA GLN A 169 -8.17 8.36 -15.68
C GLN A 169 -9.03 9.56 -15.30
N LEU A 170 -8.40 10.67 -14.94
CA LEU A 170 -9.07 11.85 -14.43
C LEU A 170 -8.60 13.11 -15.15
N LEU A 171 -9.54 14.02 -15.44
CA LEU A 171 -9.20 15.36 -15.93
C LEU A 171 -8.55 16.19 -14.81
N LEU A 172 -7.63 17.09 -15.16
CA LEU A 172 -7.05 18.03 -14.18
C LEU A 172 -8.13 18.88 -13.51
N SER A 173 -9.17 19.29 -14.25
CA SER A 173 -10.33 20.01 -13.70
C SER A 173 -11.01 19.24 -12.56
N THR A 174 -11.17 17.93 -12.71
CA THR A 174 -11.76 17.07 -11.65
C THR A 174 -10.85 16.97 -10.42
N ILE A 175 -9.54 16.94 -10.63
CA ILE A 175 -8.53 16.94 -9.56
C ILE A 175 -8.58 18.26 -8.79
N GLU A 176 -8.66 19.38 -9.50
CA GLU A 176 -8.71 20.73 -8.93
C GLU A 176 -10.01 20.99 -8.15
N GLU A 177 -11.15 20.50 -8.64
CA GLU A 177 -12.44 20.56 -7.91
C GLU A 177 -12.37 19.88 -6.54
N ARG A 178 -11.38 19.02 -6.31
CA ARG A 178 -11.13 18.37 -5.03
C ARG A 178 -10.08 19.08 -4.15
N GLY A 179 -9.62 20.28 -4.58
CA GLY A 179 -8.72 21.12 -3.80
C GLY A 179 -7.24 20.74 -3.94
N ILE A 180 -6.85 20.09 -5.03
CA ILE A 180 -5.46 19.84 -5.39
C ILE A 180 -5.08 20.83 -6.50
N ASP A 181 -4.06 21.67 -6.27
CA ASP A 181 -3.56 22.61 -7.28
C ASP A 181 -2.76 21.85 -8.36
N ALA A 182 -3.48 21.30 -9.33
CA ALA A 182 -2.88 20.54 -10.42
C ALA A 182 -2.04 21.42 -11.34
N ALA A 183 -2.33 22.72 -11.43
CA ALA A 183 -1.55 23.67 -12.22
C ALA A 183 -0.08 23.72 -11.77
N ALA A 184 0.20 23.47 -10.50
CA ALA A 184 1.55 23.48 -9.97
C ALA A 184 2.45 22.34 -10.50
N PHE A 185 1.86 21.19 -10.91
CA PHE A 185 2.63 19.98 -11.27
C PHE A 185 2.14 19.22 -12.50
N TRP A 186 1.20 19.78 -13.28
CA TRP A 186 0.62 19.11 -14.45
C TRP A 186 1.67 18.59 -15.46
N GLN A 187 2.79 19.27 -15.60
CA GLN A 187 3.89 18.86 -16.48
C GLN A 187 4.57 17.55 -16.07
N HIS A 188 4.35 17.11 -14.82
CA HIS A 188 4.89 15.87 -14.28
C HIS A 188 3.84 14.73 -14.24
N CYS A 189 2.65 14.94 -14.82
CA CYS A 189 1.63 13.93 -14.97
C CYS A 189 1.77 13.17 -16.29
N TYR A 190 1.28 11.93 -16.30
CA TYR A 190 1.20 11.11 -17.50
C TYR A 190 -0.22 11.17 -18.09
N TYR A 191 -0.32 11.50 -19.35
CA TYR A 191 -1.58 11.76 -20.04
C TYR A 191 -1.89 10.72 -21.11
N SER A 192 -3.17 10.60 -21.46
CA SER A 192 -3.61 9.70 -22.54
C SER A 192 -3.03 10.10 -23.91
N ARG A 193 -2.71 11.37 -24.08
CA ARG A 193 -2.01 11.92 -25.26
C ARG A 193 -1.03 13.00 -24.82
N MET A 194 -0.05 13.30 -25.67
CA MET A 194 0.91 14.37 -25.37
C MET A 194 0.19 15.68 -25.06
N PRO A 195 0.44 16.31 -23.91
CA PRO A 195 -0.19 17.57 -23.55
C PRO A 195 0.37 18.72 -24.38
N VAL A 196 -0.48 19.64 -24.84
CA VAL A 196 -0.08 20.81 -25.63
C VAL A 196 0.17 22.02 -24.71
N ASN A 197 -0.83 22.34 -23.90
CA ASN A 197 -0.77 23.40 -22.90
C ASN A 197 -1.72 23.07 -21.74
N TYR A 198 -1.62 23.84 -20.65
CA TYR A 198 -2.42 23.58 -19.46
C TYR A 198 -3.93 23.72 -19.71
N GLU A 199 -4.37 24.79 -20.34
CA GLU A 199 -5.79 25.12 -20.50
C GLU A 199 -6.54 24.06 -21.32
N GLU A 200 -5.95 23.60 -22.41
CA GLU A 200 -6.52 22.51 -23.21
C GLU A 200 -6.48 21.19 -22.44
N THR A 201 -5.32 20.86 -21.87
CA THR A 201 -5.08 19.61 -21.16
C THR A 201 -6.02 19.46 -19.96
N ARG A 202 -6.29 20.54 -19.27
CA ARG A 202 -7.10 20.59 -18.06
C ARG A 202 -8.48 19.96 -18.22
N THR A 203 -9.12 20.15 -19.38
CA THR A 203 -10.51 19.73 -19.61
C THR A 203 -10.67 18.65 -20.67
N THR A 204 -9.63 18.29 -21.40
CA THR A 204 -9.76 17.37 -22.55
C THR A 204 -8.81 16.18 -22.56
N ASN A 205 -7.76 16.21 -21.74
CA ASN A 205 -6.73 15.17 -21.76
C ASN A 205 -6.56 14.55 -20.37
N PRO A 206 -7.13 13.37 -20.12
CA PRO A 206 -7.10 12.78 -18.79
C PRO A 206 -5.71 12.29 -18.38
N VAL A 207 -5.43 12.44 -17.10
CA VAL A 207 -4.26 11.92 -16.40
C VAL A 207 -4.55 10.48 -15.99
N ASP A 208 -3.64 9.56 -16.31
CA ASP A 208 -3.64 8.21 -15.76
C ASP A 208 -2.96 8.20 -14.40
N MET A 209 -3.70 7.83 -13.35
CA MET A 209 -3.24 7.98 -11.97
C MET A 209 -2.06 7.07 -11.62
N LEU A 210 -2.10 5.80 -12.03
CA LEU A 210 -1.03 4.83 -11.74
C LEU A 210 0.22 5.13 -12.55
N THR A 211 0.05 5.35 -13.86
CA THR A 211 1.16 5.65 -14.75
C THR A 211 1.84 6.97 -14.38
N THR A 212 1.07 7.97 -13.90
CA THR A 212 1.64 9.22 -13.36
C THR A 212 2.57 8.95 -12.18
N GLY A 213 2.15 8.08 -11.25
CA GLY A 213 2.99 7.70 -10.12
C GLY A 213 4.32 7.10 -10.56
N VAL A 214 4.29 6.16 -11.53
CA VAL A 214 5.50 5.56 -12.10
C VAL A 214 6.35 6.61 -12.84
N PHE A 215 5.74 7.40 -13.70
CA PHE A 215 6.42 8.41 -14.52
C PHE A 215 7.12 9.47 -13.68
N ALA A 216 6.41 10.04 -12.73
CA ALA A 216 6.91 11.14 -11.91
C ALA A 216 7.92 10.69 -10.84
N ALA A 217 7.84 9.47 -10.34
CA ALA A 217 8.77 8.98 -9.33
C ALA A 217 10.22 8.88 -9.85
N HIS A 218 11.18 9.05 -8.97
CA HIS A 218 12.60 8.87 -9.28
C HIS A 218 12.94 7.40 -9.43
N LEU A 219 12.35 6.54 -8.59
CA LEU A 219 12.48 5.08 -8.65
C LEU A 219 11.08 4.46 -8.61
N ALA A 220 10.83 3.49 -9.47
CA ALA A 220 9.65 2.64 -9.40
C ALA A 220 10.02 1.26 -8.85
N THR A 221 9.10 0.63 -8.13
CA THR A 221 9.26 -0.74 -7.66
C THR A 221 8.03 -1.60 -7.95
N ALA A 222 8.26 -2.90 -8.13
CA ALA A 222 7.21 -3.90 -8.15
C ALA A 222 7.53 -4.98 -7.11
N PHE A 223 6.53 -5.71 -6.66
CA PHE A 223 6.68 -6.69 -5.58
C PHE A 223 7.20 -8.05 -6.02
N SER A 224 7.47 -8.28 -7.31
CA SER A 224 7.96 -9.56 -7.80
C SER A 224 8.70 -9.40 -9.13
N GLN A 225 9.85 -10.06 -9.26
CA GLN A 225 10.55 -10.13 -10.55
C GLN A 225 9.73 -10.91 -11.58
N THR A 226 9.04 -11.97 -11.16
CA THR A 226 8.15 -12.73 -12.05
C THR A 226 7.03 -11.84 -12.58
N PHE A 227 6.43 -11.00 -11.72
CA PHE A 227 5.41 -10.04 -12.15
C PHE A 227 5.96 -9.07 -13.22
N LEU A 228 7.15 -8.49 -13.00
CA LEU A 228 7.79 -7.63 -14.00
C LEU A 228 8.05 -8.36 -15.31
N ASN A 229 8.60 -9.58 -15.26
CA ASN A 229 8.85 -10.37 -16.45
C ASN A 229 7.55 -10.65 -17.23
N THR A 230 6.49 -11.06 -16.53
CA THR A 230 5.17 -11.29 -17.15
C THR A 230 4.61 -10.04 -17.84
N LEU A 231 4.78 -8.87 -17.22
CA LEU A 231 4.39 -7.58 -17.82
C LEU A 231 5.21 -7.27 -19.08
N MET A 232 6.54 -7.44 -19.01
CA MET A 232 7.45 -7.13 -20.11
C MET A 232 7.28 -8.09 -21.29
N ASP A 233 7.04 -9.37 -21.03
CA ASP A 233 6.81 -10.39 -22.07
C ASP A 233 5.41 -10.28 -22.71
N GLY A 234 4.60 -9.31 -22.30
CA GLY A 234 3.26 -9.09 -22.84
C GLY A 234 2.25 -10.18 -22.50
N GLN A 235 2.58 -11.07 -21.58
CA GLN A 235 1.70 -12.18 -21.16
C GLN A 235 0.55 -11.68 -20.29
N ASP A 236 0.72 -10.56 -19.59
CA ASP A 236 -0.37 -9.91 -18.86
C ASP A 236 -1.22 -9.05 -19.80
N ARG A 237 -2.42 -9.56 -20.10
CA ARG A 237 -3.40 -8.86 -20.95
C ARG A 237 -4.16 -7.74 -20.20
N GLY A 238 -4.08 -7.70 -18.88
CA GLY A 238 -4.81 -6.74 -18.04
C GLY A 238 -4.09 -5.41 -17.84
N ALA A 239 -2.79 -5.36 -18.07
CA ALA A 239 -2.02 -4.13 -17.85
C ALA A 239 -2.23 -3.10 -18.97
N PRO A 240 -2.53 -1.82 -18.63
CA PRO A 240 -2.66 -0.75 -19.61
C PRO A 240 -1.40 -0.59 -20.46
N PRO A 241 -1.51 -0.39 -21.80
CA PRO A 241 -0.33 -0.24 -22.65
C PRO A 241 0.58 0.90 -22.23
N MET A 242 0.03 2.02 -21.74
CA MET A 242 0.80 3.17 -21.29
C MET A 242 1.62 2.87 -20.05
N LEU A 243 1.07 2.09 -19.12
CA LEU A 243 1.80 1.65 -17.93
C LEU A 243 2.97 0.73 -18.31
N LYS A 244 2.74 -0.23 -19.23
CA LYS A 244 3.80 -1.12 -19.73
C LYS A 244 4.93 -0.33 -20.38
N ALA A 245 4.60 0.64 -21.23
CA ALA A 245 5.59 1.48 -21.88
C ALA A 245 6.44 2.27 -20.87
N GLU A 246 5.80 2.83 -19.84
CA GLU A 246 6.53 3.60 -18.84
C GLU A 246 7.37 2.71 -17.90
N LEU A 247 6.89 1.54 -17.51
CA LEU A 247 7.69 0.56 -16.76
C LEU A 247 8.90 0.10 -17.59
N PHE A 248 8.73 -0.08 -18.91
CA PHE A 248 9.82 -0.39 -19.82
C PHE A 248 10.87 0.74 -19.87
N ASN A 249 10.44 2.00 -19.95
CA ASN A 249 11.31 3.17 -19.90
C ASN A 249 12.12 3.19 -18.57
N LYS A 250 11.44 2.98 -17.44
CA LYS A 250 12.08 2.90 -16.12
C LYS A 250 13.10 1.77 -16.01
N LEU A 251 12.79 0.61 -16.59
CA LEU A 251 13.70 -0.54 -16.62
C LEU A 251 14.99 -0.20 -17.39
N HIS A 252 14.87 0.39 -18.58
CA HIS A 252 16.01 0.78 -19.40
C HIS A 252 16.84 1.90 -18.77
N ALA A 253 16.17 2.80 -18.02
CA ALA A 253 16.85 3.85 -17.26
C ALA A 253 17.52 3.34 -15.98
N GLY A 254 17.38 2.04 -15.62
CA GLY A 254 17.91 1.49 -14.38
C GLY A 254 17.18 2.00 -13.12
N THR A 255 15.95 2.51 -13.28
CA THR A 255 15.15 3.08 -12.19
C THR A 255 13.88 2.28 -11.88
N LEU A 256 13.86 1.00 -12.24
CA LEU A 256 12.84 0.02 -11.88
C LEU A 256 13.49 -1.17 -11.17
N SER A 257 12.95 -1.56 -10.03
CA SER A 257 13.43 -2.72 -9.26
C SER A 257 12.28 -3.60 -8.79
N ALA A 258 12.52 -4.90 -8.68
CA ALA A 258 11.60 -5.82 -7.99
C ALA A 258 12.05 -6.00 -6.55
N ILE A 259 11.12 -5.76 -5.59
CA ILE A 259 11.35 -5.96 -4.17
C ILE A 259 10.28 -6.93 -3.67
N ALA A 260 10.66 -8.19 -3.45
CA ALA A 260 9.73 -9.20 -2.95
C ALA A 260 9.36 -8.87 -1.49
N PRO A 261 8.05 -8.83 -1.15
CA PRO A 261 7.64 -8.64 0.23
C PRO A 261 8.02 -9.85 1.06
N ALA A 262 8.53 -9.61 2.27
CA ALA A 262 8.72 -10.67 3.25
C ALA A 262 7.37 -11.13 3.80
N PRO A 263 7.17 -12.43 4.09
CA PRO A 263 6.01 -12.88 4.84
C PRO A 263 5.98 -12.20 6.22
N ASP A 264 4.76 -11.88 6.69
CA ASP A 264 4.58 -11.41 8.05
C ASP A 264 5.16 -12.44 9.04
N PRO A 265 5.97 -12.01 10.04
CA PRO A 265 6.53 -12.90 11.04
C PRO A 265 5.50 -13.73 11.80
N SER A 266 4.23 -13.28 11.86
CA SER A 266 3.13 -14.07 12.45
C SER A 266 2.75 -15.31 11.62
N PHE A 267 3.09 -15.35 10.32
CA PHE A 267 2.98 -16.53 9.45
C PHE A 267 4.10 -17.54 9.71
N ASN A 268 4.40 -17.79 10.96
CA ASN A 268 5.41 -18.75 11.36
C ASN A 268 4.74 -19.95 12.06
N PRO A 269 4.70 -21.14 11.42
CA PRO A 269 4.05 -22.30 11.99
C PRO A 269 4.66 -22.79 13.33
N ALA A 270 5.85 -22.33 13.67
CA ALA A 270 6.47 -22.62 14.96
C ALA A 270 5.87 -21.79 16.11
N THR A 271 5.26 -20.63 15.80
CA THR A 271 4.72 -19.67 16.78
C THR A 271 3.25 -19.36 16.57
N ASP A 272 2.64 -19.84 15.50
CA ASP A 272 1.24 -19.59 15.17
C ASP A 272 0.31 -20.30 16.16
N ARG A 273 -0.43 -19.51 16.94
CA ARG A 273 -1.38 -19.98 17.95
C ARG A 273 -2.69 -20.52 17.38
N ALA A 274 -2.96 -20.29 16.09
CA ALA A 274 -4.12 -20.86 15.40
C ALA A 274 -3.93 -22.34 15.04
N LEU A 275 -2.70 -22.83 15.04
CA LEU A 275 -2.41 -24.24 14.82
C LEU A 275 -2.60 -25.04 16.10
N ILE A 276 -3.26 -26.22 16.02
CA ILE A 276 -3.34 -27.17 17.14
C ILE A 276 -1.95 -27.61 17.57
N ARG A 277 -1.10 -27.85 16.58
CA ARG A 277 0.29 -28.25 16.82
C ARG A 277 1.21 -27.34 16.01
N ALA A 278 2.01 -26.56 16.71
CA ALA A 278 3.09 -25.80 16.12
C ALA A 278 4.18 -26.76 15.59
N TYR A 279 4.88 -26.35 14.52
CA TYR A 279 5.96 -27.16 13.94
C TYR A 279 7.03 -26.27 13.28
N GLY A 280 8.27 -26.76 13.31
CA GLY A 280 9.37 -26.21 12.55
C GLY A 280 9.62 -26.97 11.24
N PRO A 281 10.62 -26.56 10.46
CA PRO A 281 10.96 -27.19 9.18
C PRO A 281 11.20 -28.69 9.27
N ASP A 282 11.84 -29.15 10.34
CA ASP A 282 12.25 -30.57 10.51
C ASP A 282 11.08 -31.51 10.80
N PHE A 283 10.00 -30.98 11.38
CA PHE A 283 8.85 -31.79 11.83
C PHE A 283 7.57 -31.56 11.03
N HIS A 284 7.61 -30.77 9.97
CA HIS A 284 6.42 -30.42 9.20
C HIS A 284 5.69 -31.65 8.63
N ALA A 285 6.42 -32.64 8.15
CA ALA A 285 5.84 -33.86 7.54
C ALA A 285 5.06 -34.68 8.56
N VAL A 286 5.50 -34.72 9.82
CA VAL A 286 4.83 -35.45 10.91
C VAL A 286 3.66 -34.67 11.49
N VAL A 287 3.79 -33.35 11.63
CA VAL A 287 2.81 -32.52 12.36
C VAL A 287 1.68 -32.01 11.46
N LYS A 288 1.95 -31.66 10.20
CA LYS A 288 0.91 -31.17 9.27
C LYS A 288 -0.32 -32.09 9.13
N PRO A 289 -0.20 -33.43 9.11
CA PRO A 289 -1.37 -34.31 9.08
C PRO A 289 -2.35 -34.11 10.25
N TYR A 290 -1.86 -33.81 11.44
CA TYR A 290 -2.74 -33.51 12.59
C TYR A 290 -3.48 -32.20 12.42
N ASN A 291 -2.79 -31.14 12.00
CA ASN A 291 -3.43 -29.87 11.71
C ASN A 291 -4.44 -29.97 10.55
N LYS A 292 -4.15 -30.82 9.55
CA LYS A 292 -5.07 -31.09 8.44
C LYS A 292 -6.34 -31.77 8.92
N LEU A 293 -6.24 -32.84 9.71
CA LEU A 293 -7.41 -33.55 10.26
C LEU A 293 -8.28 -32.62 11.09
N TYR A 294 -7.69 -31.78 11.91
CA TYR A 294 -8.44 -30.76 12.65
C TYR A 294 -9.15 -29.75 11.73
N LEU A 295 -8.49 -29.29 10.68
CA LEU A 295 -9.12 -28.44 9.68
C LEU A 295 -10.30 -29.12 9.02
N GLN A 296 -10.15 -30.40 8.64
CA GLN A 296 -11.23 -31.20 8.05
C GLN A 296 -12.41 -31.32 9.02
N GLU A 297 -12.15 -31.61 10.28
CA GLU A 297 -13.18 -31.68 11.33
C GLU A 297 -13.90 -30.34 11.52
N SER A 298 -13.14 -29.26 11.71
CA SER A 298 -13.69 -27.90 11.94
C SER A 298 -14.49 -27.36 10.76
N MET A 299 -14.18 -27.80 9.56
CA MET A 299 -14.86 -27.41 8.30
C MET A 299 -15.92 -28.42 7.85
N HIS A 300 -16.20 -29.46 8.68
CA HIS A 300 -17.14 -30.54 8.34
C HIS A 300 -16.81 -31.24 7.02
N LEU A 301 -15.52 -31.38 6.71
CA LEU A 301 -15.03 -32.15 5.57
C LEU A 301 -14.81 -33.62 5.94
N PRO A 302 -14.80 -34.56 4.97
CA PRO A 302 -14.46 -35.95 5.24
C PRO A 302 -13.10 -36.07 5.96
N MET A 303 -13.06 -36.84 7.04
CA MET A 303 -11.88 -37.09 7.85
C MET A 303 -10.96 -38.10 7.21
N ASP A 304 -10.18 -37.67 6.21
CA ASP A 304 -9.23 -38.52 5.49
C ASP A 304 -7.89 -37.80 5.31
N SER A 305 -6.85 -38.32 5.96
CA SER A 305 -5.50 -37.76 5.88
C SER A 305 -4.85 -37.93 4.51
N THR A 306 -5.34 -38.84 3.65
CA THR A 306 -4.77 -39.15 2.35
C THR A 306 -5.31 -38.23 1.24
N VAL A 307 -6.54 -37.73 1.40
CA VAL A 307 -7.17 -36.85 0.40
C VAL A 307 -6.58 -35.43 0.49
N PRO A 308 -6.14 -34.81 -0.63
CA PRO A 308 -5.66 -33.43 -0.63
C PRO A 308 -6.74 -32.44 -0.19
N VAL A 309 -6.36 -31.46 0.63
CA VAL A 309 -7.22 -30.30 0.97
C VAL A 309 -6.71 -29.12 0.19
N CYS A 310 -7.55 -28.58 -0.71
CA CYS A 310 -7.26 -27.38 -1.48
C CYS A 310 -7.95 -26.20 -0.81
N PHE A 311 -7.18 -25.19 -0.43
CA PHE A 311 -7.69 -23.94 0.08
C PHE A 311 -7.50 -22.83 -0.95
N TRP A 312 -8.60 -22.18 -1.32
CA TRP A 312 -8.56 -21.08 -2.26
C TRP A 312 -9.05 -19.77 -1.60
N PRO A 313 -8.13 -18.95 -1.09
CA PRO A 313 -8.46 -17.69 -0.44
C PRO A 313 -8.79 -16.61 -1.48
N THR A 314 -10.01 -16.59 -2.00
CA THR A 314 -10.45 -15.60 -2.97
C THR A 314 -11.69 -14.85 -2.47
N ARG A 315 -11.93 -13.66 -3.05
CA ARG A 315 -13.19 -12.96 -2.88
C ARG A 315 -14.24 -13.53 -3.85
N LEU A 316 -15.48 -13.67 -3.37
CA LEU A 316 -16.61 -14.14 -4.18
C LEU A 316 -17.44 -12.95 -4.71
N ASP A 317 -16.82 -11.84 -5.04
CA ASP A 317 -17.47 -10.59 -5.47
C ASP A 317 -17.63 -10.43 -6.99
N GLY A 318 -17.37 -11.50 -7.74
CA GLY A 318 -17.49 -11.51 -9.20
C GLY A 318 -16.42 -10.71 -9.95
N ALA A 319 -15.53 -10.06 -9.23
CA ALA A 319 -14.37 -9.40 -9.81
C ALA A 319 -13.24 -10.40 -10.02
N ARG A 320 -13.19 -10.95 -11.21
CA ARG A 320 -12.16 -11.80 -11.81
C ARG A 320 -11.78 -13.08 -11.03
N PRO A 321 -12.02 -14.26 -11.57
CA PRO A 321 -11.09 -15.35 -11.38
C PRO A 321 -9.79 -14.94 -12.08
N GLY A 322 -8.78 -14.63 -11.33
CA GLY A 322 -7.46 -14.26 -11.84
C GLY A 322 -6.69 -15.47 -12.32
N TRP A 323 -7.18 -16.14 -13.38
CA TRP A 323 -6.48 -17.22 -14.10
C TRP A 323 -6.84 -17.17 -15.57
#